data_5ea63134f4354b91a280c24dc85ea166
#
_entry.id   5ea63134f4354b91a280c24dc85ea166
#
_cell.length_a   1.000
_cell.length_b   1.000
_cell.length_c   1.000
_cell.angle_alpha   90.00
_cell.angle_beta   90.00
_cell.angle_gamma   90.00
#
_symmetry.space_group_name_H-M   'P 1'
#
loop_
_entity.id
_entity.type
_entity.pdbx_description
1 polymer ?
#
loop_
_entity_poly.entity_id
_entity_poly.type
_entity_poly.pdbx_seq_one_letter_code
_entity_poly.pdbx_strand_id
1 'polypeptide(L)'
;MQTKFDELLEFPTVLNFKVMGVACDELPDLVVAELQKHTPGDYSPKIKPSSKGNYHSISVAVRVTSKDHIETDYKTLTAIEQVRYVL
;
A
#
# COMPACT_ATOMS: atom_id res chain seq x y z
N MET A 1 -5.55 22.02 10.27
CA MET A 1 -4.94 22.26 8.97
C MET A 1 -5.54 21.36 7.93
N GLN A 2 -5.82 21.93 6.81
CA GLN A 2 -6.38 21.17 5.73
C GLN A 2 -5.36 20.25 5.07
N THR A 3 -5.77 19.04 4.74
CA THR A 3 -4.87 18.12 4.09
C THR A 3 -4.74 18.49 2.60
N LYS A 4 -3.56 18.28 2.07
CA LYS A 4 -3.34 18.54 0.65
C LYS A 4 -4.04 17.55 -0.25
N PHE A 5 -4.47 16.42 0.27
CA PHE A 5 -5.23 15.46 -0.51
C PHE A 5 -6.52 16.06 -1.05
N ASP A 6 -7.21 16.85 -0.22
CA ASP A 6 -8.46 17.47 -0.63
C ASP A 6 -8.27 18.53 -1.69
N GLU A 7 -7.11 19.18 -1.69
CA GLU A 7 -6.83 20.30 -2.58
C GLU A 7 -6.15 19.89 -3.88
N LEU A 8 -5.27 18.89 -3.82
CA LEU A 8 -4.39 18.57 -4.94
C LEU A 8 -4.78 17.31 -5.70
N LEU A 9 -5.56 16.43 -5.09
CA LEU A 9 -5.95 15.19 -5.71
C LEU A 9 -7.38 15.26 -6.25
N GLU A 10 -7.51 14.84 -7.48
CA GLU A 10 -8.82 14.65 -8.09
C GLU A 10 -9.11 13.17 -8.11
N PHE A 11 -10.23 12.78 -7.53
CA PHE A 11 -10.61 11.38 -7.48
C PHE A 11 -11.50 11.01 -8.63
N PRO A 12 -11.40 9.78 -9.16
CA PRO A 12 -10.47 8.75 -8.77
C PRO A 12 -9.06 9.03 -9.29
N THR A 13 -8.07 8.54 -8.56
CA THR A 13 -6.68 8.69 -8.96
C THR A 13 -5.88 7.46 -8.55
N VAL A 14 -4.67 7.33 -9.10
CA VAL A 14 -3.78 6.23 -8.74
C VAL A 14 -2.71 6.75 -7.80
N LEU A 15 -2.58 6.10 -6.65
CA LEU A 15 -1.54 6.40 -5.69
C LEU A 15 -0.60 5.21 -5.56
N ASN A 16 0.67 5.48 -5.40
CA ASN A 16 1.66 4.46 -5.14
C ASN A 16 1.87 4.34 -3.64
N PHE A 17 1.49 3.19 -3.10
CA PHE A 17 1.77 2.88 -1.70
C PHE A 17 3.09 2.17 -1.61
N LYS A 18 3.90 2.56 -0.64
CA LYS A 18 5.14 1.88 -0.34
C LYS A 18 4.98 1.19 1.01
N VAL A 19 5.05 -0.13 0.99
CA VAL A 19 4.86 -0.96 2.17
C VAL A 19 6.20 -1.54 2.57
N MET A 20 6.63 -1.26 3.78
CA MET A 20 7.87 -1.82 4.31
C MET A 20 7.51 -2.92 5.30
N GLY A 21 8.05 -4.10 5.08
CA GLY A 21 7.77 -5.24 5.95
C GLY A 21 8.94 -6.19 6.07
N VAL A 22 8.74 -7.20 6.87
CA VAL A 22 9.73 -8.25 7.09
C VAL A 22 9.99 -8.96 5.77
N ALA A 23 11.26 -9.29 5.50
CA ALA A 23 11.62 -10.00 4.28
C ALA A 23 11.03 -11.40 4.29
N CYS A 24 9.93 -11.58 3.60
CA CYS A 24 9.32 -12.90 3.41
C CYS A 24 8.70 -12.96 2.02
N ASP A 25 8.67 -14.16 1.45
CA ASP A 25 8.18 -14.36 0.10
C ASP A 25 6.69 -14.07 -0.02
N GLU A 26 5.97 -14.19 1.08
CA GLU A 26 4.53 -13.99 1.10
C GLU A 26 4.09 -12.53 1.17
N LEU A 27 5.02 -11.63 1.51
CA LEU A 27 4.64 -10.23 1.76
C LEU A 27 3.91 -9.58 0.58
N PRO A 28 4.37 -9.70 -0.66
CA PRO A 28 3.62 -9.12 -1.78
C PRO A 28 2.22 -9.69 -1.91
N ASP A 29 2.09 -11.00 -1.72
CA ASP A 29 0.79 -11.67 -1.83
C ASP A 29 -0.16 -11.22 -0.72
N LEU A 30 0.35 -11.03 0.49
CA LEU A 30 -0.44 -10.54 1.61
C LEU A 30 -0.94 -9.12 1.35
N VAL A 31 -0.06 -8.26 0.82
CA VAL A 31 -0.43 -6.88 0.48
C VAL A 31 -1.52 -6.87 -0.58
N VAL A 32 -1.32 -7.62 -1.66
CA VAL A 32 -2.29 -7.68 -2.76
C VAL A 32 -3.61 -8.27 -2.27
N ALA A 33 -3.58 -9.31 -1.46
CA ALA A 33 -4.79 -9.94 -0.94
C ALA A 33 -5.64 -8.94 -0.13
N GLU A 34 -5.00 -8.12 0.68
CA GLU A 34 -5.72 -7.12 1.45
C GLU A 34 -6.30 -6.01 0.56
N LEU A 35 -5.55 -5.59 -0.45
CA LEU A 35 -6.05 -4.58 -1.39
C LEU A 35 -7.23 -5.12 -2.20
N GLN A 36 -7.19 -6.38 -2.59
CA GLN A 36 -8.27 -7.00 -3.36
C GLN A 36 -9.59 -7.02 -2.60
N LYS A 37 -9.55 -7.09 -1.29
CA LYS A 37 -10.77 -7.08 -0.47
C LYS A 37 -11.53 -5.76 -0.59
N HIS A 38 -10.82 -4.67 -0.77
CA HIS A 38 -11.41 -3.33 -0.79
C HIS A 38 -11.51 -2.77 -2.20
N THR A 39 -10.55 -3.07 -3.04
CA THR A 39 -10.47 -2.52 -4.38
C THR A 39 -10.01 -3.63 -5.33
N PRO A 40 -10.94 -4.48 -5.79
CA PRO A 40 -10.55 -5.54 -6.73
C PRO A 40 -9.94 -4.97 -8.00
N GLY A 41 -8.87 -5.61 -8.47
CA GLY A 41 -8.19 -5.15 -9.67
C GLY A 41 -6.91 -5.93 -9.89
N ASP A 42 -6.18 -5.57 -10.94
CA ASP A 42 -4.90 -6.17 -11.25
C ASP A 42 -3.80 -5.33 -10.60
N TYR A 43 -3.06 -5.95 -9.71
CA TYR A 43 -1.96 -5.30 -9.03
C TYR A 43 -0.65 -5.93 -9.45
N SER A 44 0.36 -5.08 -9.64
CA SER A 44 1.71 -5.53 -10.02
C SER A 44 2.71 -4.97 -9.00
N PRO A 45 2.76 -5.55 -7.81
CA PRO A 45 3.67 -5.06 -6.79
C PRO A 45 5.13 -5.24 -7.20
N LYS A 46 5.94 -4.22 -6.90
CA LYS A 46 7.38 -4.27 -7.14
C LYS A 46 8.07 -4.44 -5.81
N ILE A 47 9.00 -5.37 -5.74
CA ILE A 47 9.70 -5.70 -4.51
C ILE A 47 11.12 -5.18 -4.59
N LYS A 48 11.53 -4.45 -3.55
CA LYS A 48 12.90 -4.00 -3.43
C LYS A 48 13.44 -4.44 -2.07
N PRO A 49 14.38 -5.39 -2.03
CA PRO A 49 14.99 -5.81 -0.77
C PRO A 49 15.82 -4.68 -0.18
N SER A 50 15.90 -4.64 1.15
CA SER A 50 16.82 -3.72 1.80
C SER A 50 18.26 -4.20 1.60
N SER A 51 19.22 -3.31 1.85
CA SER A 51 20.64 -3.63 1.65
C SER A 51 21.10 -4.81 2.50
N LYS A 52 20.48 -5.03 3.65
CA LYS A 52 20.81 -6.15 4.53
C LYS A 52 19.92 -7.36 4.34
N GLY A 53 18.89 -7.26 3.49
CA GLY A 53 17.99 -8.36 3.22
C GLY A 53 17.00 -8.66 4.33
N ASN A 54 16.94 -7.85 5.38
CA ASN A 54 16.02 -8.09 6.51
C ASN A 54 14.62 -7.58 6.26
N TYR A 55 14.46 -6.65 5.34
CA TYR A 55 13.18 -6.04 5.02
C TYR A 55 12.97 -5.99 3.53
N HIS A 56 11.72 -6.05 3.14
CA HIS A 56 11.32 -5.83 1.75
C HIS A 56 10.46 -4.59 1.67
N SER A 57 10.68 -3.80 0.62
CA SER A 57 9.83 -2.66 0.30
C SER A 57 8.96 -3.06 -0.88
N ILE A 58 7.66 -2.97 -0.70
CA ILE A 58 6.70 -3.32 -1.73
C ILE A 58 6.08 -2.04 -2.24
N SER A 59 6.22 -1.76 -3.52
CA SER A 59 5.58 -0.61 -4.15
C SER A 59 4.40 -1.11 -4.97
N VAL A 60 3.23 -0.57 -4.71
CA VAL A 60 2.02 -1.00 -5.40
C VAL A 60 1.17 0.22 -5.75
N ALA A 61 0.67 0.25 -6.98
CA ALA A 61 -0.20 1.32 -7.46
C ALA A 61 -1.64 0.92 -7.21
N VAL A 62 -2.40 1.78 -6.54
CA VAL A 62 -3.78 1.52 -6.19
C VAL A 62 -4.65 2.67 -6.67
N ARG A 63 -5.74 2.34 -7.37
CA ARG A 63 -6.70 3.34 -7.75
C ARG A 63 -7.63 3.63 -6.57
N VAL A 64 -7.56 4.86 -6.09
CA VAL A 64 -8.36 5.28 -4.94
C VAL A 64 -9.43 6.23 -5.38
N THR A 65 -10.59 6.15 -4.74
CA THR A 65 -11.78 6.91 -5.14
C THR A 65 -12.10 8.04 -4.18
N SER A 66 -11.48 8.06 -3.01
CA SER A 66 -11.75 9.08 -2.01
C SER A 66 -10.62 9.11 -0.98
N LYS A 67 -10.62 10.15 -0.17
CA LYS A 67 -9.71 10.26 0.95
C LYS A 67 -9.93 9.12 1.96
N ASP A 68 -11.19 8.77 2.20
CA ASP A 68 -11.51 7.66 3.11
C ASP A 68 -10.96 6.34 2.59
N HIS A 69 -10.97 6.16 1.27
CA HIS A 69 -10.39 4.97 0.65
C HIS A 69 -8.89 4.88 0.97
N ILE A 70 -8.18 6.01 0.86
CA ILE A 70 -6.76 6.06 1.17
C ILE A 70 -6.53 5.65 2.63
N GLU A 71 -7.30 6.20 3.55
CA GLU A 71 -7.18 5.89 4.97
C GLU A 71 -7.46 4.44 5.27
N THR A 72 -8.47 3.88 4.62
CA THR A 72 -8.82 2.46 4.76
C THR A 72 -7.67 1.58 4.30
N ASP A 73 -7.06 1.91 3.16
CA ASP A 73 -5.93 1.14 2.65
C ASP A 73 -4.75 1.21 3.62
N TYR A 74 -4.45 2.37 4.16
CA TYR A 74 -3.39 2.50 5.16
C TYR A 74 -3.66 1.61 6.37
N LYS A 75 -4.85 1.66 6.91
CA LYS A 75 -5.21 0.85 8.09
C LYS A 75 -5.13 -0.63 7.79
N THR A 76 -5.65 -1.03 6.64
CA THR A 76 -5.65 -2.43 6.23
C THR A 76 -4.24 -2.96 6.05
N LEU A 77 -3.39 -2.20 5.38
CA LEU A 77 -2.02 -2.63 5.14
C LEU A 77 -1.18 -2.64 6.41
N THR A 78 -1.35 -1.65 7.28
CA THR A 78 -0.61 -1.63 8.54
C THR A 78 -1.07 -2.71 9.51
N ALA A 79 -2.24 -3.26 9.33
CA ALA A 79 -2.74 -4.35 10.15
C ALA A 79 -2.12 -5.71 9.81
N ILE A 80 -1.45 -5.82 8.66
CA ILE A 80 -0.75 -7.04 8.29
C ILE A 80 0.42 -7.24 9.24
N GLU A 81 0.49 -8.40 9.87
CA GLU A 81 1.49 -8.68 10.90
C GLU A 81 2.92 -8.43 10.44
N GLN A 82 3.23 -8.81 9.20
CA GLN A 82 4.55 -8.68 8.63
C GLN A 82 4.92 -7.25 8.23
N VAL A 83 3.94 -6.37 8.14
CA VAL A 83 4.18 -4.97 7.74
C VAL A 83 4.64 -4.14 8.93
N ARG A 84 5.68 -3.34 8.69
CA ARG A 84 6.22 -2.45 9.72
C ARG A 84 5.70 -1.03 9.59
N TYR A 85 5.62 -0.53 8.35
CA TYR A 85 4.99 0.77 8.11
C TYR A 85 4.63 0.91 6.63
N VAL A 86 3.78 1.89 6.36
CA VAL A 86 3.30 2.19 5.02
C VAL A 86 3.52 3.67 4.74
N LEU A 87 4.06 3.98 3.58
CA LEU A 87 4.29 5.37 3.17
C LEU A 87 3.35 5.76 2.04
#